data_179e903d2244128f6e92831ab316f16d
#
_entry.id   179e903d2244128f6e92831ab316f16d
#
_cell.length_a   1.000
_cell.length_b   1.000
_cell.length_c   1.000
_cell.angle_alpha   90.00
_cell.angle_beta   90.00
_cell.angle_gamma   90.00
#
_symmetry.space_group_name_H-M   'P 1'
#
loop_
_entity.id
_entity.type
_entity.pdbx_description
1 polymer ?
#
loop_
_entity_poly.entity_id
_entity_poly.type
_entity_poly.pdbx_seq_one_letter_code
_entity_poly.pdbx_strand_id
1 'polypeptide(L)'
;MAGPDGFDIQAPGRPDAQGVDDQAAKEPYLDLFDEDQGWGKAQMGFRVYRDWMAIINAYPSTQGLPVYVISTNTYDRQAGVPPAQNYPRGWLTAALDVINKEPQVHALVWFLDEFPHGSQWDWFSLTLHPGRLVDAAEEFDALLLGGP
;
A
#
# COMPACT_ATOMS: atom_id res chain seq x y z
N MET A 1 0.08 15.84 28.85
CA MET A 1 -0.05 14.56 28.13
C MET A 1 1.12 14.47 27.16
N ALA A 2 1.78 13.33 27.09
CA ALA A 2 2.74 13.09 26.02
C ALA A 2 1.97 13.03 24.69
N GLY A 3 2.54 13.57 23.62
CA GLY A 3 2.00 13.44 22.25
C GLY A 3 2.21 12.02 21.71
N PRO A 4 1.74 11.73 20.48
CA PRO A 4 2.03 10.48 19.82
C PRO A 4 3.53 10.34 19.48
N ASP A 5 4.02 9.12 19.47
CA ASP A 5 5.40 8.80 19.07
C ASP A 5 5.54 8.52 17.57
N GLY A 6 4.44 8.34 16.86
CA GLY A 6 4.36 8.07 15.42
C GLY A 6 2.92 7.83 14.97
N PHE A 7 2.75 7.52 13.70
CA PHE A 7 1.44 7.29 13.07
C PHE A 7 1.42 6.02 12.25
N ASP A 8 0.39 5.22 12.49
CA ASP A 8 0.03 4.10 11.65
C ASP A 8 -0.96 4.56 10.58
N ILE A 9 -0.67 4.29 9.33
CA ILE A 9 -1.51 4.67 8.18
C ILE A 9 -1.76 3.47 7.26
N GLN A 10 -2.78 3.60 6.44
CA GLN A 10 -3.10 2.61 5.41
C GLN A 10 -2.83 3.20 4.03
N ALA A 11 -2.17 2.42 3.19
CA ALA A 11 -1.90 2.78 1.80
C ALA A 11 -2.08 1.55 0.89
N PRO A 12 -3.31 1.19 0.56
CA PRO A 12 -3.58 0.11 -0.39
C PRO A 12 -3.23 0.53 -1.81
N GLY A 13 -2.66 -0.38 -2.58
CA GLY A 13 -2.48 -0.19 -4.01
C GLY A 13 -3.76 -0.34 -4.80
N ARG A 14 -3.82 0.30 -5.94
CA ARG A 14 -4.94 0.24 -6.89
C ARG A 14 -4.42 -0.01 -8.31
N PRO A 15 -3.84 -1.19 -8.57
CA PRO A 15 -3.33 -1.55 -9.89
C PRO A 15 -4.44 -1.66 -10.95
N ASP A 16 -5.69 -1.72 -10.52
CA ASP A 16 -6.92 -1.77 -11.32
C ASP A 16 -7.50 -0.39 -11.64
N ALA A 17 -6.96 0.68 -11.05
CA ALA A 17 -7.55 2.00 -11.19
C ALA A 17 -7.46 2.55 -12.62
N GLN A 18 -8.44 3.38 -12.99
CA GLN A 18 -8.41 4.13 -14.24
C GLN A 18 -7.14 5.00 -14.31
N GLY A 19 -6.48 4.99 -15.46
CA GLY A 19 -5.23 5.72 -15.69
C GLY A 19 -3.97 4.92 -15.37
N VAL A 20 -4.10 3.69 -14.87
CA VAL A 20 -2.97 2.77 -14.69
C VAL A 20 -2.68 1.98 -15.98
N ASP A 21 -3.75 1.63 -16.73
CA ASP A 21 -3.70 0.89 -17.99
C ASP A 21 -2.82 -0.38 -17.90
N ASP A 22 -1.88 -0.56 -18.86
CA ASP A 22 -0.96 -1.70 -18.88
C ASP A 22 0.22 -1.58 -17.89
N GLN A 23 0.22 -0.57 -17.01
CA GLN A 23 1.32 -0.30 -16.09
C GLN A 23 1.00 -0.67 -14.64
N ALA A 24 0.12 -1.65 -14.43
CA ALA A 24 -0.36 -2.04 -13.10
C ALA A 24 0.77 -2.23 -12.04
N ALA A 25 1.91 -2.82 -12.44
CA ALA A 25 3.08 -2.98 -11.57
C ALA A 25 3.77 -1.65 -11.21
N LYS A 26 3.49 -0.58 -11.95
CA LYS A 26 4.06 0.76 -11.72
C LYS A 26 3.08 1.71 -11.03
N GLU A 27 1.92 1.22 -10.65
CA GLU A 27 0.92 2.03 -9.94
C GLU A 27 1.51 2.82 -8.76
N PRO A 28 2.47 2.29 -7.96
CA PRO A 28 3.06 3.07 -6.88
C PRO A 28 3.80 4.34 -7.32
N TYR A 29 4.17 4.46 -8.58
CA TYR A 29 4.78 5.68 -9.11
C TYR A 29 3.76 6.72 -9.58
N LEU A 30 2.48 6.39 -9.65
CA LEU A 30 1.45 7.23 -10.25
C LEU A 30 0.68 8.01 -9.19
N ASP A 31 0.39 9.26 -9.50
CA ASP A 31 -0.60 10.05 -8.75
C ASP A 31 -1.99 9.75 -9.33
N LEU A 32 -2.78 9.03 -8.57
CA LEU A 32 -4.15 8.66 -8.93
C LEU A 32 -5.13 9.43 -8.04
N PHE A 33 -6.04 10.16 -8.66
CA PHE A 33 -6.99 11.01 -7.95
C PHE A 33 -8.42 10.56 -8.19
N ASP A 34 -9.21 10.49 -7.13
CA ASP A 34 -10.65 10.28 -7.20
C ASP A 34 -11.34 11.65 -7.12
N GLU A 35 -11.66 12.19 -8.29
CA GLU A 35 -12.34 13.51 -8.41
C GLU A 35 -13.86 13.42 -8.20
N ASP A 36 -14.43 12.22 -8.30
CA ASP A 36 -15.89 12.01 -8.28
C ASP A 36 -16.49 12.00 -6.86
N GLN A 37 -15.65 11.89 -5.82
CA GLN A 37 -16.13 11.73 -4.43
C GLN A 37 -16.50 13.04 -3.73
N GLY A 38 -16.31 14.18 -4.36
CA GLY A 38 -16.66 15.50 -3.77
C GLY A 38 -15.76 15.93 -2.60
N TRP A 39 -14.67 15.25 -2.36
CA TRP A 39 -13.73 15.48 -1.24
C TRP A 39 -12.54 16.35 -1.64
N GLY A 40 -12.52 16.80 -2.86
CA GLY A 40 -11.37 17.46 -3.47
C GLY A 40 -10.42 16.44 -4.11
N LYS A 41 -9.20 16.88 -4.35
CA LYS A 41 -8.17 16.09 -5.02
C LYS A 41 -7.41 15.22 -4.02
N ALA A 42 -7.98 14.06 -3.68
CA ALA A 42 -7.35 13.08 -2.80
C ALA A 42 -6.74 11.93 -3.61
N GLN A 43 -5.60 11.41 -3.14
CA GLN A 43 -4.98 10.21 -3.71
C GLN A 43 -5.86 8.98 -3.43
N MET A 44 -6.07 8.12 -4.43
CA MET A 44 -6.84 6.88 -4.27
C MET A 44 -6.01 5.61 -4.38
N GLY A 45 -4.77 5.70 -4.81
CA GLY A 45 -3.83 4.59 -4.94
C GLY A 45 -2.80 4.53 -3.82
N PHE A 46 -1.72 3.79 -4.05
CA PHE A 46 -0.66 3.61 -3.05
C PHE A 46 -0.13 4.93 -2.49
N ARG A 47 -0.08 5.98 -3.30
CA ARG A 47 0.41 7.30 -2.88
C ARG A 47 -0.49 8.06 -1.89
N VAL A 48 -1.61 7.49 -1.47
CA VAL A 48 -2.46 8.07 -0.40
C VAL A 48 -1.66 8.32 0.89
N TYR A 49 -0.55 7.62 1.11
CA TYR A 49 0.33 7.88 2.25
C TYR A 49 0.84 9.33 2.28
N ARG A 50 1.00 9.98 1.12
CA ARG A 50 1.41 11.38 1.02
C ARG A 50 0.36 12.34 1.54
N ASP A 51 -0.91 12.04 1.29
CA ASP A 51 -2.01 12.84 1.82
C ASP A 51 -2.05 12.75 3.36
N TRP A 52 -1.85 11.53 3.90
CA TRP A 52 -1.71 11.34 5.34
C TRP A 52 -0.51 12.10 5.91
N MET A 53 0.65 12.01 5.28
CA MET A 53 1.84 12.73 5.70
C MET A 53 1.64 14.26 5.64
N ALA A 54 0.93 14.76 4.63
CA ALA A 54 0.62 16.19 4.54
C ALA A 54 -0.24 16.65 5.73
N ILE A 55 -1.23 15.84 6.14
CA ILE A 55 -2.06 16.12 7.32
C ILE A 55 -1.21 16.07 8.59
N ILE A 56 -0.40 15.04 8.78
CA ILE A 56 0.49 14.86 9.94
C ILE A 56 1.44 16.05 10.07
N ASN A 57 2.02 16.50 8.95
CA ASN A 57 3.01 17.58 8.93
C ASN A 57 2.39 18.98 8.96
N ALA A 58 1.06 19.10 8.89
CA ALA A 58 0.39 20.39 9.02
C ALA A 58 0.44 20.96 10.45
N TYR A 59 0.73 20.14 11.44
CA TYR A 59 0.70 20.54 12.85
C TYR A 59 2.11 20.46 13.46
N PRO A 60 2.61 21.53 14.14
CA PRO A 60 3.92 21.53 14.75
C PRO A 60 4.19 20.41 15.77
N SER A 61 3.12 19.93 16.43
CA SER A 61 3.23 18.85 17.43
C SER A 61 3.41 17.46 16.83
N THR A 62 3.16 17.29 15.54
CA THR A 62 3.20 15.99 14.84
C THR A 62 4.13 16.00 13.63
N GLN A 63 4.60 17.17 13.24
CA GLN A 63 5.50 17.33 12.10
C GLN A 63 6.76 16.50 12.26
N GLY A 64 7.10 15.72 11.24
CA GLY A 64 8.30 14.90 11.20
C GLY A 64 8.28 13.64 12.07
N LEU A 65 7.15 13.33 12.75
CA LEU A 65 7.02 12.07 13.46
C LEU A 65 7.02 10.88 12.50
N PRO A 66 7.57 9.72 12.92
CA PRO A 66 7.64 8.54 12.08
C PRO A 66 6.25 8.06 11.64
N VAL A 67 6.19 7.58 10.41
CA VAL A 67 5.00 7.00 9.80
C VAL A 67 5.26 5.54 9.47
N TYR A 68 4.29 4.67 9.79
CA TYR A 68 4.30 3.25 9.52
C TYR A 68 3.12 2.92 8.61
N VAL A 69 3.40 2.41 7.42
CA VAL A 69 2.34 1.92 6.52
C VAL A 69 2.02 0.49 6.95
N ILE A 70 0.96 0.33 7.73
CA ILE A 70 0.62 -0.95 8.40
C ILE A 70 -0.32 -1.85 7.60
N SER A 71 -0.91 -1.35 6.52
CA SER A 71 -1.81 -2.12 5.66
C SER A 71 -1.59 -1.75 4.22
N THR A 72 -0.81 -2.57 3.54
CA THR A 72 -0.63 -2.44 2.10
C THR A 72 -0.87 -3.77 1.40
N ASN A 73 -1.52 -3.73 0.26
CA ASN A 73 -1.74 -4.84 -0.65
C ASN A 73 -2.26 -4.29 -1.98
N THR A 74 -2.59 -5.18 -2.91
CA THR A 74 -3.32 -4.85 -4.13
C THR A 74 -4.75 -5.36 -4.03
N TYR A 75 -5.73 -4.50 -4.31
CA TYR A 75 -7.14 -4.84 -4.20
C TYR A 75 -7.96 -4.16 -5.27
N ASP A 76 -8.74 -4.94 -6.03
CA ASP A 76 -9.74 -4.42 -6.94
C ASP A 76 -11.06 -4.24 -6.20
N ARG A 77 -11.36 -3.02 -5.83
CA ARG A 77 -12.58 -2.68 -5.10
C ARG A 77 -13.84 -2.86 -5.94
N GLN A 78 -13.77 -2.58 -7.24
CA GLN A 78 -14.96 -2.62 -8.12
C GLN A 78 -15.37 -4.04 -8.45
N ALA A 79 -14.42 -4.87 -8.79
CA ALA A 79 -14.66 -6.27 -9.12
C ALA A 79 -14.73 -7.17 -7.87
N GLY A 80 -14.34 -6.64 -6.69
CA GLY A 80 -14.21 -7.46 -5.49
C GLY A 80 -13.13 -8.54 -5.65
N VAL A 81 -12.10 -8.27 -6.47
CA VAL A 81 -11.03 -9.22 -6.75
C VAL A 81 -9.99 -9.14 -5.63
N PRO A 82 -9.70 -10.25 -4.95
CA PRO A 82 -8.70 -10.26 -3.89
C PRO A 82 -7.28 -10.08 -4.43
N PRO A 83 -6.32 -9.63 -3.60
CA PRO A 83 -4.92 -9.46 -3.96
C PRO A 83 -4.30 -10.68 -4.63
N ALA A 84 -4.71 -11.88 -4.21
CA ALA A 84 -4.28 -13.14 -4.81
C ALA A 84 -4.58 -13.25 -6.32
N GLN A 85 -5.53 -12.51 -6.84
CA GLN A 85 -5.93 -12.57 -8.25
C GLN A 85 -5.42 -11.39 -9.08
N ASN A 86 -5.23 -10.22 -8.46
CA ASN A 86 -4.87 -9.02 -9.21
C ASN A 86 -3.46 -8.48 -8.93
N TYR A 87 -2.66 -9.16 -8.10
CA TYR A 87 -1.29 -8.72 -7.85
C TYR A 87 -0.48 -8.68 -9.16
N PRO A 88 0.03 -7.53 -9.58
CA PRO A 88 0.91 -7.43 -10.73
C PRO A 88 2.37 -7.56 -10.29
N ARG A 89 3.11 -8.50 -10.86
CA ARG A 89 4.53 -8.71 -10.55
C ARG A 89 5.33 -7.43 -10.74
N GLY A 90 6.12 -7.06 -9.75
CA GLY A 90 6.90 -5.82 -9.71
C GLY A 90 6.26 -4.69 -8.88
N TRP A 91 5.01 -4.86 -8.45
CA TRP A 91 4.32 -3.83 -7.68
C TRP A 91 4.98 -3.57 -6.32
N LEU A 92 5.33 -4.64 -5.59
CA LEU A 92 6.00 -4.53 -4.29
C LEU A 92 7.36 -3.84 -4.42
N THR A 93 8.13 -4.20 -5.44
CA THR A 93 9.42 -3.56 -5.76
C THR A 93 9.24 -2.06 -6.01
N ALA A 94 8.22 -1.69 -6.78
CA ALA A 94 7.91 -0.28 -7.04
C ALA A 94 7.45 0.47 -5.77
N ALA A 95 6.62 -0.18 -4.95
CA ALA A 95 6.17 0.39 -3.68
C ALA A 95 7.34 0.67 -2.72
N LEU A 96 8.26 -0.28 -2.58
CA LEU A 96 9.45 -0.13 -1.75
C LEU A 96 10.40 0.95 -2.33
N ASP A 97 10.59 1.01 -3.65
CA ASP A 97 11.41 2.06 -4.26
C ASP A 97 10.83 3.47 -4.00
N VAL A 98 9.51 3.60 -4.00
CA VAL A 98 8.86 4.88 -3.69
C VAL A 98 9.01 5.24 -2.22
N ILE A 99 8.77 4.29 -1.31
CA ILE A 99 8.82 4.54 0.15
C ILE A 99 10.24 4.77 0.63
N ASN A 100 11.23 4.08 0.10
CA ASN A 100 12.63 4.28 0.48
C ASN A 100 13.16 5.69 0.20
N LYS A 101 12.42 6.47 -0.59
CA LYS A 101 12.72 7.89 -0.84
C LYS A 101 12.05 8.84 0.16
N GLU A 102 11.22 8.32 1.05
CA GLU A 102 10.46 9.09 2.04
C GLU A 102 11.03 8.82 3.45
N PRO A 103 11.95 9.64 3.94
CA PRO A 103 12.68 9.36 5.19
C PRO A 103 11.78 9.31 6.45
N GLN A 104 10.57 9.84 6.35
CA GLN A 104 9.57 9.79 7.43
C GLN A 104 8.83 8.46 7.50
N VAL A 105 8.86 7.65 6.42
CA VAL A 105 8.22 6.32 6.41
C VAL A 105 9.23 5.29 6.88
N HIS A 106 8.96 4.66 8.02
CA HIS A 106 9.88 3.75 8.69
C HIS A 106 9.61 2.28 8.43
N ALA A 107 8.38 1.91 8.05
CA ALA A 107 8.02 0.54 7.71
C ALA A 107 6.88 0.47 6.71
N LEU A 108 6.90 -0.60 5.92
CA LEU A 108 5.82 -1.07 5.08
C LEU A 108 5.45 -2.49 5.51
N VAL A 109 4.21 -2.69 5.90
CA VAL A 109 3.68 -3.99 6.33
C VAL A 109 2.66 -4.48 5.31
N TRP A 110 2.92 -5.67 4.75
CA TRP A 110 1.96 -6.32 3.87
C TRP A 110 0.76 -6.81 4.67
N PHE A 111 -0.42 -6.52 4.20
CA PHE A 111 -1.66 -7.01 4.74
C PHE A 111 -2.23 -8.07 3.79
N LEU A 112 -2.19 -9.37 4.07
CA LEU A 112 -2.10 -10.00 5.36
C LEU A 112 -1.51 -11.41 5.15
N ASP A 113 -0.86 -11.99 6.15
CA ASP A 113 -0.36 -13.37 6.09
C ASP A 113 -1.52 -14.39 6.16
N GLU A 114 -2.28 -14.39 7.24
CA GLU A 114 -3.42 -15.29 7.42
C GLU A 114 -4.54 -14.65 8.25
N PHE A 115 -5.77 -14.88 7.85
CA PHE A 115 -6.97 -14.53 8.61
C PHE A 115 -7.89 -15.76 8.73
N PRO A 116 -8.74 -15.86 9.77
CA PRO A 116 -9.62 -17.02 9.91
C PRO A 116 -10.47 -17.27 8.68
N HIS A 117 -10.47 -18.51 8.19
CA HIS A 117 -11.26 -18.92 7.04
C HIS A 117 -12.75 -18.63 7.24
N GLY A 118 -13.38 -18.10 6.21
CA GLY A 118 -14.79 -17.69 6.24
C GLY A 118 -15.07 -16.33 6.83
N SER A 119 -14.04 -15.59 7.29
CA SER A 119 -14.19 -14.16 7.61
C SER A 119 -14.23 -13.31 6.35
N GLN A 120 -14.73 -12.07 6.46
CA GLN A 120 -14.72 -11.11 5.33
C GLN A 120 -13.31 -10.71 4.87
N TRP A 121 -12.30 -11.05 5.66
CA TRP A 121 -10.91 -10.67 5.43
C TRP A 121 -10.04 -11.85 4.95
N ASP A 122 -10.58 -13.07 4.87
CA ASP A 122 -9.80 -14.24 4.44
C ASP A 122 -9.29 -14.11 3.01
N TRP A 123 -9.98 -13.33 2.18
CA TRP A 123 -9.62 -13.05 0.79
C TRP A 123 -8.26 -12.33 0.65
N PHE A 124 -7.80 -11.69 1.70
CA PHE A 124 -6.50 -11.05 1.76
C PHE A 124 -5.39 -11.99 2.24
N SER A 125 -5.76 -13.18 2.72
CA SER A 125 -4.80 -14.13 3.29
C SER A 125 -3.90 -14.71 2.22
N LEU A 126 -2.59 -14.48 2.35
CA LEU A 126 -1.57 -15.03 1.47
C LEU A 126 -1.59 -16.57 1.50
N THR A 127 -1.75 -17.16 2.69
CA THR A 127 -1.74 -18.61 2.90
C THR A 127 -2.99 -19.30 2.39
N LEU A 128 -4.17 -18.66 2.53
CA LEU A 128 -5.45 -19.23 2.09
C LEU A 128 -5.70 -19.03 0.58
N HIS A 129 -5.23 -17.94 0.02
CA HIS A 129 -5.43 -17.57 -1.37
C HIS A 129 -4.11 -17.13 -2.02
N PRO A 130 -3.10 -18.01 -2.13
CA PRO A 130 -1.77 -17.60 -2.57
C PRO A 130 -1.76 -17.01 -3.99
N GLY A 131 -2.45 -17.62 -4.96
CA GLY A 131 -2.59 -17.10 -6.31
C GLY A 131 -1.38 -16.32 -6.82
N ARG A 132 -1.60 -15.10 -7.31
CA ARG A 132 -0.53 -14.18 -7.75
C ARG A 132 0.28 -13.57 -6.59
N LEU A 133 -0.17 -13.69 -5.35
CA LEU A 133 0.61 -13.22 -4.20
C LEU A 133 1.89 -14.02 -3.98
N VAL A 134 2.02 -15.22 -4.55
CA VAL A 134 3.29 -15.94 -4.59
C VAL A 134 4.38 -15.10 -5.26
N ASP A 135 4.02 -14.33 -6.30
CA ASP A 135 4.95 -13.40 -6.95
C ASP A 135 5.44 -12.31 -5.99
N ALA A 136 4.57 -11.80 -5.10
CA ALA A 136 4.96 -10.82 -4.08
C ALA A 136 5.93 -11.41 -3.06
N ALA A 137 5.70 -12.64 -2.61
CA ALA A 137 6.60 -13.33 -1.71
C ALA A 137 7.98 -13.58 -2.35
N GLU A 138 8.02 -14.02 -3.61
CA GLU A 138 9.27 -14.19 -4.36
C GLU A 138 10.03 -12.86 -4.54
N GLU A 139 9.32 -11.76 -4.81
CA GLU A 139 9.93 -10.44 -4.92
C GLU A 139 10.51 -9.99 -3.57
N PHE A 140 9.78 -10.22 -2.49
CA PHE A 140 10.26 -9.88 -1.15
C PHE A 140 11.53 -10.65 -0.79
N ASP A 141 11.55 -11.96 -1.02
CA ASP A 141 12.72 -12.79 -0.81
C ASP A 141 13.91 -12.33 -1.65
N ALA A 142 13.67 -11.99 -2.92
CA ALA A 142 14.72 -11.49 -3.81
C ALA A 142 15.31 -10.16 -3.31
N LEU A 143 14.47 -9.26 -2.80
CA LEU A 143 14.89 -7.98 -2.24
C LEU A 143 15.73 -8.17 -0.96
N LEU A 144 15.35 -9.12 -0.09
CA LEU A 144 16.11 -9.46 1.12
C LEU A 144 17.47 -10.06 0.79
N LEU A 145 17.56 -10.91 -0.23
CA LEU A 145 18.80 -11.58 -0.64
C LEU A 145 19.73 -10.64 -1.43
N GLY A 146 19.15 -9.67 -2.13
CA GLY A 146 19.90 -8.72 -2.96
C GLY A 146 20.66 -7.66 -2.18
N GLY A 147 20.34 -7.44 -0.90
CA GLY A 147 20.94 -6.48 0.04
C GLY A 147 21.26 -5.08 -0.54
N PRO A 148 21.43 -4.05 0.23
CA PRO A 148 21.92 -2.78 -0.27
C PRO A 148 23.37 -2.90 -0.72
#